data_6b1f36a120f2b8f860c6a94bbccd0906
#
_entry.id   6b1f36a120f2b8f860c6a94bbccd0906
#
_cell.length_a   1.000
_cell.length_b   1.000
_cell.length_c   1.000
_cell.angle_alpha   90.00
_cell.angle_beta   90.00
_cell.angle_gamma   90.00
#
_symmetry.space_group_name_H-M   'P 1'
#
loop_
_entity.id
_entity.type
_entity.pdbx_description
1 polymer ?
#
loop_
_entity_poly.entity_id
_entity_poly.type
_entity_poly.pdbx_seq_one_letter_code
_entity_poly.pdbx_strand_id
1 'polypeptide(L)'
;MKNEITGMKLRLIVMNFLQFAVWGAYLTSMGTYLFNIGLGAKIGLFYAMQGIVSLFMPAIMGIIADRWVPAQKLYGFCHFMAAVFMVAAGWYGYVDGEAVSFGTLFTFYSLSVAFYMPTLALTNSVAYTALDKVKLDPVIAFPPIRIFGTIGFICSMLLTXXXXXXXXAVFFLCLLWSDTGGLCAYFA
;
A
#
# COMPACT_ATOMS: atom_id res chain seq x y z
N MET A 1 -21.51 -16.35 -15.35
CA MET A 1 -21.40 -16.61 -13.90
C MET A 1 -20.08 -17.25 -13.48
N LYS A 2 -19.71 -18.46 -13.94
CA LYS A 2 -18.43 -19.12 -13.54
C LYS A 2 -17.21 -18.26 -13.95
N ASN A 3 -17.20 -17.72 -15.16
CA ASN A 3 -16.09 -16.88 -15.63
C ASN A 3 -15.97 -15.55 -14.87
N GLU A 4 -17.10 -14.97 -14.44
CA GLU A 4 -17.14 -13.74 -13.65
C GLU A 4 -16.55 -13.98 -12.26
N ILE A 5 -16.91 -15.12 -11.62
CA ILE A 5 -16.39 -15.52 -10.32
C ILE A 5 -14.86 -15.69 -10.41
N THR A 6 -14.37 -16.40 -11.45
CA THR A 6 -12.94 -16.62 -11.65
C THR A 6 -12.22 -15.28 -11.87
N GLY A 7 -12.79 -14.41 -12.72
CA GLY A 7 -12.22 -13.07 -12.98
C GLY A 7 -12.15 -12.22 -11.71
N MET A 8 -13.20 -12.23 -10.88
CA MET A 8 -13.24 -11.50 -9.62
C MET A 8 -12.14 -12.01 -8.66
N LYS A 9 -12.05 -13.33 -8.50
CA LYS A 9 -11.02 -13.94 -7.61
C LYS A 9 -9.61 -13.55 -8.08
N LEU A 10 -9.35 -13.60 -9.40
CA LEU A 10 -8.04 -13.24 -9.93
C LEU A 10 -7.68 -11.77 -9.62
N ARG A 11 -8.64 -10.85 -9.80
CA ARG A 11 -8.43 -9.42 -9.48
C ARG A 11 -8.12 -9.22 -8.00
N LEU A 12 -8.83 -9.93 -7.11
CA LEU A 12 -8.59 -9.85 -5.67
C LEU A 12 -7.23 -10.45 -5.28
N ILE A 13 -6.79 -11.51 -5.96
CA ILE A 13 -5.46 -12.11 -5.78
C ILE A 13 -4.38 -11.08 -6.14
N VAL A 14 -4.51 -10.46 -7.34
CA VAL A 14 -3.54 -9.44 -7.80
C VAL A 14 -3.54 -8.24 -6.84
N MET A 15 -4.72 -7.77 -6.43
CA MET A 15 -4.84 -6.66 -5.48
C MET A 15 -4.12 -6.97 -4.17
N ASN A 16 -4.37 -8.15 -3.59
CA ASN A 16 -3.71 -8.55 -2.34
C ASN A 16 -2.20 -8.71 -2.52
N PHE A 17 -1.77 -9.34 -3.61
CA PHE A 17 -0.35 -9.50 -3.94
C PHE A 17 0.35 -8.14 -3.96
N LEU A 18 -0.19 -7.19 -4.75
CA LEU A 18 0.43 -5.86 -4.92
C LEU A 18 0.37 -5.05 -3.62
N GLN A 19 -0.75 -5.11 -2.88
CA GLN A 19 -0.91 -4.41 -1.61
C GLN A 19 0.23 -4.76 -0.64
N PHE A 20 0.50 -6.04 -0.48
CA PHE A 20 1.52 -6.49 0.47
C PHE A 20 2.94 -6.43 -0.11
N ALA A 21 3.08 -6.45 -1.45
CA ALA A 21 4.37 -6.21 -2.10
C ALA A 21 4.86 -4.78 -1.82
N VAL A 22 3.96 -3.78 -1.86
CA VAL A 22 4.29 -2.39 -1.50
C VAL A 22 4.80 -2.33 -0.06
N TRP A 23 4.11 -3.02 0.87
CA TRP A 23 4.51 -3.02 2.28
C TRP A 23 5.89 -3.67 2.48
N GLY A 24 6.15 -4.78 1.81
CA GLY A 24 7.46 -5.44 1.85
C GLY A 24 8.58 -4.54 1.35
N ALA A 25 8.33 -3.81 0.24
CA ALA A 25 9.28 -2.84 -0.30
C ALA A 25 9.56 -1.70 0.69
N TYR A 26 8.52 -1.12 1.29
CA TYR A 26 8.65 -0.06 2.31
C TYR A 26 9.57 -0.49 3.45
N LEU A 27 9.32 -1.68 4.00
CA LEU A 27 10.05 -2.16 5.18
C LEU A 27 11.53 -2.40 4.88
N THR A 28 11.83 -2.91 3.69
CA THR A 28 13.20 -3.28 3.34
C THR A 28 14.01 -2.07 2.87
N SER A 29 13.44 -1.24 1.98
CA SER A 29 14.19 -0.18 1.32
C SER A 29 14.45 1.03 2.21
N MET A 30 13.50 1.40 3.07
CA MET A 30 13.62 2.65 3.85
C MET A 30 14.78 2.59 4.83
N GLY A 31 14.96 1.46 5.54
CA GLY A 31 16.06 1.31 6.50
C GLY A 31 17.41 1.44 5.82
N THR A 32 17.59 0.73 4.69
CA THR A 32 18.83 0.75 3.91
C THR A 32 19.12 2.16 3.37
N TYR A 33 18.09 2.81 2.82
CA TYR A 33 18.20 4.17 2.28
C TYR A 33 18.65 5.15 3.37
N LEU A 34 17.98 5.15 4.52
CA LEU A 34 18.29 6.06 5.64
C LEU A 34 19.70 5.83 6.17
N PHE A 35 20.14 4.58 6.22
CA PHE A 35 21.50 4.24 6.64
C PHE A 35 22.53 4.86 5.68
N ASN A 36 22.28 4.75 4.37
CA ASN A 36 23.20 5.21 3.33
C ASN A 36 23.34 6.74 3.28
N ILE A 37 22.29 7.49 3.66
CA ILE A 37 22.34 8.97 3.68
C ILE A 37 22.72 9.52 5.07
N GLY A 38 23.24 8.66 5.97
CA GLY A 38 23.72 9.10 7.28
C GLY A 38 22.64 9.34 8.32
N LEU A 39 21.38 8.98 8.03
CA LEU A 39 20.25 9.11 8.96
C LEU A 39 19.97 7.80 9.71
N GLY A 40 20.95 6.90 9.82
CA GLY A 40 20.81 5.59 10.48
C GLY A 40 20.24 5.66 11.89
N ALA A 41 20.67 6.66 12.69
CA ALA A 41 20.19 6.86 14.06
C ALA A 41 18.68 7.21 14.14
N LYS A 42 18.07 7.62 13.01
CA LYS A 42 16.66 8.03 12.93
C LYS A 42 15.73 6.95 12.38
N ILE A 43 16.27 5.80 11.98
CA ILE A 43 15.50 4.69 11.38
C ILE A 43 14.31 4.31 12.27
N GLY A 44 14.54 4.22 13.59
CA GLY A 44 13.50 3.88 14.55
C GLY A 44 12.29 4.82 14.51
N LEU A 45 12.51 6.12 14.25
CA LEU A 45 11.41 7.10 14.16
C LEU A 45 10.55 6.86 12.92
N PHE A 46 11.16 6.51 11.79
CA PHE A 46 10.42 6.19 10.56
C PHE A 46 9.52 4.97 10.75
N TYR A 47 10.03 3.92 11.39
CA TYR A 47 9.21 2.71 11.65
C TYR A 47 8.18 2.95 12.76
N ALA A 48 8.51 3.74 13.79
CA ALA A 48 7.54 4.12 14.82
C ALA A 48 6.36 4.88 14.22
N MET A 49 6.62 5.73 13.21
CA MET A 49 5.55 6.48 12.52
C MET A 49 4.54 5.54 11.85
N GLN A 50 5.01 4.43 11.24
CA GLN A 50 4.10 3.41 10.69
C GLN A 50 3.18 2.85 11.77
N GLY A 51 3.73 2.53 12.94
CA GLY A 51 2.95 2.01 14.08
C GLY A 51 1.92 3.02 14.58
N ILE A 52 2.35 4.26 14.79
CA ILE A 52 1.47 5.34 15.29
C ILE A 52 0.31 5.57 14.30
N VAL A 53 0.63 5.70 13.02
CA VAL A 53 -0.37 5.95 11.97
C VAL A 53 -1.34 4.78 11.85
N SER A 54 -0.84 3.54 11.94
CA SER A 54 -1.69 2.35 11.81
C SER A 54 -2.68 2.20 12.97
N LEU A 55 -2.46 2.90 14.07
CA LEU A 55 -3.37 2.88 15.22
C LEU A 55 -4.63 3.74 14.96
N PHE A 56 -4.48 4.88 14.31
CA PHE A 56 -5.55 5.87 14.18
C PHE A 56 -6.16 5.94 12.77
N MET A 57 -5.31 5.91 11.73
CA MET A 57 -5.76 6.20 10.36
C MET A 57 -6.75 5.17 9.80
N PRO A 58 -6.62 3.85 10.08
CA PRO A 58 -7.63 2.92 9.59
C PRO A 58 -9.02 3.18 10.16
N ALA A 59 -9.12 3.59 11.43
CA ALA A 59 -10.41 3.93 12.05
C ALA A 59 -11.02 5.16 11.39
N ILE A 60 -10.22 6.21 11.16
CA ILE A 60 -10.66 7.46 10.50
C ILE A 60 -11.16 7.13 9.09
N MET A 61 -10.35 6.41 8.31
CA MET A 61 -10.70 6.08 6.92
C MET A 61 -11.86 5.09 6.83
N GLY A 62 -12.01 4.21 7.84
CA GLY A 62 -13.17 3.34 7.96
C GLY A 62 -14.46 4.13 8.12
N ILE A 63 -14.47 5.12 9.02
CA ILE A 63 -15.63 6.00 9.22
C ILE A 63 -15.98 6.74 7.92
N ILE A 64 -14.96 7.23 7.19
CA ILE A 64 -15.16 7.93 5.92
C ILE A 64 -15.76 6.97 4.86
N ALA A 65 -15.25 5.73 4.82
CA ALA A 65 -15.73 4.71 3.88
C ALA A 65 -17.18 4.31 4.16
N ASP A 66 -17.55 4.26 5.45
CA ASP A 66 -18.89 3.82 5.86
C ASP A 66 -19.96 4.91 5.65
N ARG A 67 -19.56 6.20 5.73
CA ARG A 67 -20.54 7.31 5.76
C ARG A 67 -20.57 8.13 4.48
N TRP A 68 -19.44 8.33 3.81
CA TRP A 68 -19.34 9.38 2.78
C TRP A 68 -18.84 8.89 1.42
N VAL A 69 -17.87 7.99 1.37
CA VAL A 69 -17.21 7.62 0.12
C VAL A 69 -17.11 6.10 0.02
N PRO A 70 -17.58 5.47 -1.07
CA PRO A 70 -17.43 4.02 -1.21
C PRO A 70 -15.98 3.57 -1.00
N ALA A 71 -15.82 2.46 -0.27
CA ALA A 71 -14.50 1.94 0.13
C ALA A 71 -13.54 1.80 -1.05
N GLN A 72 -14.04 1.40 -2.24
CA GLN A 72 -13.22 1.25 -3.45
C GLN A 72 -12.61 2.58 -3.91
N LYS A 73 -13.41 3.65 -3.92
CA LYS A 73 -12.93 4.98 -4.33
C LYS A 73 -11.95 5.55 -3.32
N LEU A 74 -12.24 5.37 -2.04
CA LEU A 74 -11.34 5.80 -0.96
C LEU A 74 -10.02 5.04 -1.02
N TYR A 75 -10.07 3.74 -1.28
CA TYR A 75 -8.90 2.87 -1.45
C TYR A 75 -7.99 3.40 -2.56
N GLY A 76 -8.56 3.67 -3.74
CA GLY A 76 -7.79 4.23 -4.87
C GLY A 76 -7.20 5.61 -4.56
N PHE A 77 -7.99 6.48 -3.92
CA PHE A 77 -7.53 7.81 -3.51
C PHE A 77 -6.36 7.72 -2.54
N CYS A 78 -6.45 6.85 -1.53
CA CYS A 78 -5.39 6.67 -0.54
C CYS A 78 -4.09 6.18 -1.19
N HIS A 79 -4.18 5.25 -2.14
CA HIS A 79 -2.99 4.78 -2.88
C HIS A 79 -2.38 5.89 -3.72
N PHE A 80 -3.22 6.67 -4.40
CA PHE A 80 -2.74 7.81 -5.21
C PHE A 80 -1.98 8.82 -4.34
N MET A 81 -2.57 9.22 -3.20
CA MET A 81 -1.92 10.18 -2.30
C MET A 81 -0.63 9.61 -1.70
N ALA A 82 -0.64 8.33 -1.30
CA ALA A 82 0.56 7.67 -0.78
C ALA A 82 1.68 7.68 -1.84
N ALA A 83 1.33 7.40 -3.11
CA ALA A 83 2.30 7.41 -4.22
C ALA A 83 2.87 8.82 -4.45
N VAL A 84 2.02 9.85 -4.46
CA VAL A 84 2.44 11.25 -4.66
C VAL A 84 3.48 11.64 -3.60
N PHE A 85 3.19 11.37 -2.33
CA PHE A 85 4.12 11.74 -1.25
C PHE A 85 5.38 10.88 -1.25
N MET A 86 5.30 9.62 -1.68
CA MET A 86 6.48 8.76 -1.79
C MET A 86 7.38 9.20 -2.95
N VAL A 87 6.78 9.58 -4.08
CA VAL A 87 7.53 10.15 -5.23
C VAL A 87 8.20 11.47 -4.81
N ALA A 88 7.48 12.32 -4.08
CA ALA A 88 8.04 13.58 -3.57
C ALA A 88 9.24 13.32 -2.63
N ALA A 89 9.11 12.32 -1.73
CA ALA A 89 10.21 11.93 -0.84
C ALA A 89 11.43 11.43 -1.64
N GLY A 90 11.18 10.58 -2.64
CA GLY A 90 12.23 10.01 -3.49
C GLY A 90 12.90 11.07 -4.37
N TRP A 91 12.11 11.97 -4.94
CA TRP A 91 12.63 13.08 -5.74
C TRP A 91 13.50 14.01 -4.89
N TYR A 92 13.01 14.37 -3.69
CA TYR A 92 13.75 15.21 -2.75
C TYR A 92 15.09 14.56 -2.38
N GLY A 93 15.08 13.26 -2.06
CA GLY A 93 16.29 12.52 -1.74
C GLY A 93 17.26 12.40 -2.92
N TYR A 94 16.75 12.34 -4.15
CA TYR A 94 17.58 12.30 -5.36
C TYR A 94 18.25 13.62 -5.64
N VAL A 95 17.53 14.74 -5.49
CA VAL A 95 18.02 16.09 -5.81
C VAL A 95 19.05 16.57 -4.78
N ASP A 96 18.72 16.40 -3.47
CA ASP A 96 19.54 16.94 -2.39
C ASP A 96 20.71 15.99 -2.00
N GLY A 97 20.66 14.73 -2.38
CA GLY A 97 21.75 13.77 -2.13
C GLY A 97 22.13 13.70 -0.65
N GLU A 98 23.37 14.05 -0.33
CA GLU A 98 23.88 14.02 1.05
C GLU A 98 23.37 15.19 1.92
N ALA A 99 22.73 16.20 1.33
CA ALA A 99 22.22 17.36 2.06
C ALA A 99 20.76 17.20 2.51
N VAL A 100 20.23 15.96 2.43
CA VAL A 100 18.81 15.68 2.73
C VAL A 100 18.49 16.04 4.18
N SER A 101 17.55 16.98 4.36
CA SER A 101 17.04 17.34 5.68
C SER A 101 16.15 16.23 6.25
N PHE A 102 16.42 15.80 7.46
CA PHE A 102 15.59 14.82 8.17
C PHE A 102 14.13 15.27 8.21
N GLY A 103 13.87 16.55 8.55
CA GLY A 103 12.51 17.06 8.73
C GLY A 103 11.66 16.95 7.47
N THR A 104 12.21 17.37 6.33
CA THR A 104 11.50 17.34 5.04
C THR A 104 11.22 15.90 4.61
N LEU A 105 12.24 15.05 4.66
CA LEU A 105 12.10 13.63 4.28
C LEU A 105 11.08 12.92 5.18
N PHE A 106 11.18 13.15 6.49
CA PHE A 106 10.27 12.55 7.48
C PHE A 106 8.83 12.99 7.26
N THR A 107 8.61 14.26 6.88
CA THR A 107 7.26 14.78 6.60
C THR A 107 6.64 14.09 5.39
N PHE A 108 7.37 14.03 4.26
CA PHE A 108 6.85 13.36 3.06
C PHE A 108 6.59 11.88 3.31
N TYR A 109 7.50 11.21 4.00
CA TYR A 109 7.34 9.79 4.34
C TYR A 109 6.11 9.60 5.25
N SER A 110 5.96 10.42 6.27
CA SER A 110 4.85 10.32 7.23
C SER A 110 3.50 10.51 6.54
N LEU A 111 3.42 11.48 5.61
CA LEU A 111 2.21 11.70 4.81
C LEU A 111 1.91 10.50 3.91
N SER A 112 2.93 9.95 3.25
CA SER A 112 2.76 8.74 2.43
C SER A 112 2.20 7.59 3.27
N VAL A 113 2.81 7.33 4.43
CA VAL A 113 2.41 6.25 5.36
C VAL A 113 1.00 6.50 5.90
N ALA A 114 0.64 7.78 6.19
CA ALA A 114 -0.69 8.14 6.69
C ALA A 114 -1.81 7.74 5.72
N PHE A 115 -1.55 7.87 4.42
CA PHE A 115 -2.49 7.43 3.40
C PHE A 115 -2.38 5.94 3.10
N TYR A 116 -1.18 5.36 3.23
CA TYR A 116 -0.97 3.94 2.90
C TYR A 116 -1.53 2.99 3.97
N MET A 117 -1.30 3.27 5.27
CA MET A 117 -1.67 2.33 6.34
C MET A 117 -3.17 1.96 6.35
N PRO A 118 -4.11 2.91 6.18
CA PRO A 118 -5.54 2.53 6.15
C PRO A 118 -5.91 1.65 4.96
N THR A 119 -5.13 1.65 3.87
CA THR A 119 -5.44 0.78 2.72
C THR A 119 -5.34 -0.70 3.08
N LEU A 120 -4.55 -1.07 4.10
CA LEU A 120 -4.48 -2.46 4.57
C LEU A 120 -5.83 -2.96 5.11
N ALA A 121 -6.57 -2.08 5.80
CA ALA A 121 -7.93 -2.41 6.27
C ALA A 121 -8.94 -2.31 5.13
N LEU A 122 -8.84 -1.27 4.29
CA LEU A 122 -9.74 -1.07 3.16
C LEU A 122 -9.65 -2.22 2.15
N THR A 123 -8.47 -2.82 1.96
CA THR A 123 -8.28 -4.01 1.11
C THR A 123 -9.24 -5.13 1.52
N ASN A 124 -9.35 -5.40 2.82
CA ASN A 124 -10.24 -6.45 3.32
C ASN A 124 -11.71 -6.09 3.08
N SER A 125 -12.09 -4.83 3.35
CA SER A 125 -13.46 -4.34 3.13
C SER A 125 -13.87 -4.45 1.66
N VAL A 126 -12.97 -4.02 0.74
CA VAL A 126 -13.20 -4.11 -0.71
C VAL A 126 -13.32 -5.57 -1.14
N ALA A 127 -12.45 -6.45 -0.64
CA ALA A 127 -12.48 -7.87 -0.99
C ALA A 127 -13.78 -8.54 -0.52
N TYR A 128 -14.21 -8.26 0.72
CA TYR A 128 -15.44 -8.84 1.26
C TYR A 128 -16.68 -8.38 0.46
N THR A 129 -16.75 -7.06 0.17
CA THR A 129 -17.84 -6.50 -0.65
C THR A 129 -17.87 -7.13 -2.05
N ALA A 130 -16.68 -7.33 -2.65
CA ALA A 130 -16.57 -7.93 -3.99
C ALA A 130 -17.03 -9.39 -4.00
N LEU A 131 -16.63 -10.17 -2.97
CA LEU A 131 -17.04 -11.59 -2.85
C LEU A 131 -18.55 -11.72 -2.61
N ASP A 132 -19.10 -10.84 -1.78
CA ASP A 132 -20.54 -10.82 -1.49
C ASP A 132 -21.36 -10.52 -2.75
N LYS A 133 -20.91 -9.59 -3.60
CA LYS A 133 -21.57 -9.26 -4.88
C LYS A 133 -21.71 -10.48 -5.80
N VAL A 134 -20.73 -11.39 -5.80
CA VAL A 134 -20.78 -12.62 -6.60
C VAL A 134 -21.35 -13.80 -5.80
N LYS A 135 -21.98 -13.52 -4.65
CA LYS A 135 -22.64 -14.50 -3.78
C LYS A 135 -21.71 -15.62 -3.31
N LEU A 136 -20.46 -15.27 -3.03
CA LEU A 136 -19.50 -16.18 -2.39
C LEU A 136 -19.37 -15.79 -0.91
N ASP A 137 -19.34 -16.80 -0.04
CA ASP A 137 -19.10 -16.57 1.38
C ASP A 137 -17.66 -16.02 1.56
N PRO A 138 -17.51 -14.76 2.03
CA PRO A 138 -16.16 -14.19 2.22
C PRO A 138 -15.32 -14.96 3.24
N VAL A 139 -15.93 -15.58 4.24
CA VAL A 139 -15.21 -16.32 5.30
C VAL A 139 -14.46 -17.52 4.69
N ILE A 140 -15.07 -18.16 3.69
CA ILE A 140 -14.48 -19.34 3.02
C ILE A 140 -13.60 -18.91 1.83
N ALA A 141 -14.07 -17.92 1.06
CA ALA A 141 -13.44 -17.57 -0.22
C ALA A 141 -12.22 -16.64 -0.08
N PHE A 142 -12.14 -15.83 1.00
CA PHE A 142 -11.08 -14.82 1.14
C PHE A 142 -9.74 -15.41 1.62
N PRO A 143 -9.68 -16.36 2.58
CA PRO A 143 -8.38 -16.85 3.07
C PRO A 143 -7.41 -17.32 1.97
N PRO A 144 -7.82 -18.13 0.98
CA PRO A 144 -6.89 -18.51 -0.09
C PRO A 144 -6.44 -17.32 -0.96
N ILE A 145 -7.28 -16.29 -1.11
CA ILE A 145 -6.91 -15.05 -1.82
C ILE A 145 -5.85 -14.29 -1.01
N ARG A 146 -6.03 -14.22 0.31
CA ARG A 146 -5.15 -13.48 1.22
C ARG A 146 -3.72 -14.05 1.27
N ILE A 147 -3.55 -15.36 1.04
CA ILE A 147 -2.22 -16.01 0.97
C ILE A 147 -1.32 -15.32 -0.06
N PHE A 148 -1.88 -14.88 -1.20
CA PHE A 148 -1.13 -14.22 -2.26
C PHE A 148 -0.56 -12.87 -1.78
N GLY A 149 -1.15 -12.25 -0.78
CA GLY A 149 -0.57 -11.07 -0.12
C GLY A 149 0.77 -11.41 0.56
N THR A 150 0.82 -12.52 1.28
CA THR A 150 2.06 -12.99 1.92
C THR A 150 3.14 -13.29 0.86
N ILE A 151 2.74 -13.93 -0.26
CA ILE A 151 3.66 -14.21 -1.36
C ILE A 151 4.20 -12.88 -1.95
N GLY A 152 3.31 -11.89 -2.17
CA GLY A 152 3.71 -10.57 -2.67
C GLY A 152 4.71 -9.88 -1.75
N PHE A 153 4.45 -9.92 -0.44
CA PHE A 153 5.34 -9.36 0.59
C PHE A 153 6.75 -9.97 0.49
N ILE A 154 6.82 -11.32 0.47
CA ILE A 154 8.09 -12.05 0.40
C ILE A 154 8.83 -11.74 -0.90
N CYS A 155 8.13 -11.78 -2.04
CA CYS A 155 8.72 -11.50 -3.36
C CYS A 155 9.31 -10.09 -3.39
N SER A 156 8.57 -9.12 -2.88
CA SER A 156 9.00 -7.72 -2.87
C SER A 156 10.22 -7.52 -1.95
N MET A 157 10.24 -8.13 -0.78
CA MET A 157 11.41 -8.05 0.12
C MET A 157 12.67 -8.61 -0.55
N LEU A 158 12.53 -9.73 -1.23
CA LEU A 158 13.68 -10.37 -1.93
C LEU A 158 14.14 -9.50 -3.11
N LEU A 159 13.23 -8.93 -3.86
CA LEU A 159 13.56 -8.06 -5.00
C LEU A 159 14.19 -6.75 -4.52
N THR A 160 13.72 -6.18 -3.45
CA THR A 160 14.24 -4.91 -2.91
C THR A 160 15.65 -5.04 -2.36
N UNK A 161 15.84 -6.11 -1.84
CA UNK A 161 17.12 -6.36 -1.32
C UNK A 161 18.17 -6.51 -2.37
N UNK A 162 17.66 -6.81 -3.58
CA UNK A 162 18.54 -6.98 -4.67
C UNK A 162 18.63 -5.74 -5.51
N UNK A 163 17.55 -4.93 -5.65
CA UNK A 163 17.54 -3.74 -6.43
C UNK A 163 17.34 -2.55 -5.53
N UNK A 164 18.15 -2.00 -5.03
CA UNK A 164 18.03 -0.80 -4.16
C UNK A 164 16.85 0.05 -4.45
N UNK A 165 16.10 -0.08 -3.88
CA UNK A 165 15.06 0.42 -4.17
C UNK A 165 13.86 1.22 -3.97
N UNK A 166 14.00 2.29 -3.90
CA UNK A 166 12.88 3.17 -3.90
C UNK A 166 12.01 3.07 -5.14
N UNK A 167 12.51 2.78 -6.11
CA UNK A 167 11.83 2.64 -7.32
C UNK A 167 10.83 1.48 -7.33
N UNK A 168 11.11 0.59 -6.78
CA UNK A 168 10.21 -0.51 -6.63
C UNK A 168 8.97 -0.17 -5.88
N ALA A 169 9.10 0.54 -4.90
CA ALA A 169 7.89 0.89 -4.12
C ALA A 169 6.97 1.83 -4.91
N VAL A 170 7.54 2.82 -5.55
CA VAL A 170 6.77 3.75 -6.43
C VAL A 170 6.08 2.99 -7.56
N PHE A 171 6.79 2.08 -8.19
CA PHE A 171 6.24 1.28 -9.28
C PHE A 171 5.03 0.45 -8.81
N PHE A 172 5.17 -0.21 -7.65
CA PHE A 172 4.07 -1.00 -7.07
C PHE A 172 2.88 -0.12 -6.67
N LEU A 173 3.13 1.07 -6.15
CA LEU A 173 2.05 2.01 -5.82
C LEU A 173 1.29 2.47 -7.07
N CYS A 174 2.03 2.75 -8.16
CA CYS A 174 1.40 3.11 -9.45
C CYS A 174 0.58 1.95 -10.01
N LEU A 175 1.09 0.71 -9.92
CA LEU A 175 0.35 -0.48 -10.36
C LEU A 175 -0.92 -0.68 -9.54
N LEU A 176 -0.84 -0.52 -8.21
CA LEU A 176 -2.01 -0.62 -7.34
C LEU A 176 -3.08 0.41 -7.71
N TRP A 177 -2.65 1.64 -8.01
CA TRP A 177 -3.60 2.68 -8.43
C TRP A 177 -4.29 2.30 -9.74
N SER A 178 -3.54 1.76 -10.69
CA SER A 178 -4.09 1.30 -11.96
C SER A 178 -5.10 0.15 -11.76
N ASP A 179 -4.77 -0.79 -10.89
CA ASP A 179 -5.65 -1.94 -10.61
C ASP A 179 -6.92 -1.51 -9.85
N THR A 180 -6.80 -0.58 -8.90
CA THR A 180 -7.97 -0.04 -8.19
C THR A 180 -8.87 0.78 -9.12
N GLY A 181 -8.31 1.44 -10.13
CA GLY A 181 -9.09 2.09 -11.19
C GLY A 181 -9.94 1.08 -11.94
N GLY A 182 -9.38 -0.07 -12.27
CA GLY A 182 -10.11 -1.17 -12.90
C GLY A 182 -11.21 -1.74 -11.99
N LEU A 183 -10.92 -1.88 -10.69
CA LEU A 183 -11.93 -2.32 -9.72
C LEU A 183 -13.05 -1.29 -9.57
N CYS A 184 -12.73 0.01 -9.52
CA CYS A 184 -13.73 1.07 -9.45
C CYS A 184 -14.67 1.05 -10.67
N ALA A 185 -14.12 0.85 -11.87
CA ALA A 185 -14.92 0.75 -13.10
C ALA A 185 -15.87 -0.47 -13.07
N TYR A 186 -15.44 -1.56 -12.44
CA TYR A 186 -16.28 -2.76 -12.31
C TYR A 186 -17.44 -2.55 -11.32
N PHE A 187 -17.22 -1.75 -10.27
CA PHE A 187 -18.22 -1.54 -9.22
C PHE A 187 -19.15 -0.32 -9.51
N ALA A 188 -18.85 0.51 -10.51
CA ALA A 188 -19.69 1.61 -10.97
C ALA A 188 -20.85 1.09 -11.81
#